data_584aab95b4957bdba0ddc0c8e8ec494a
#
_entry.id   584aab95b4957bdba0ddc0c8e8ec494a
#
_cell.length_a   1.000
_cell.length_b   1.000
_cell.length_c   1.000
_cell.angle_alpha   90.00
_cell.angle_beta   90.00
_cell.angle_gamma   90.00
#
_symmetry.space_group_name_H-M   'P 1'
#
loop_
_entity.id
_entity.type
_entity.pdbx_description
1 polymer ?
#
loop_
_entity_poly.entity_id
_entity_poly.type
_entity_poly.pdbx_seq_one_letter_code
_entity_poly.pdbx_strand_id
1 'polypeptide(L)'
;RCTGCRQCEYACPIDLPSEFDLGLGAHRVIRVPFSTAVPQKVVLDIENCILCGKCEQACPHGCIDFTQTAQEFEIKADAIVLATGFELTPTGAKKEYGSGSLANVVSPLVVERLLAPTGPYGHVLRPSDGKEPDSIAYVQCAGSRDKSLGVEYCSRICCMYAIKQAMLLSGALPLADITIYYMDIRTFGKGYEQFYQNARAMGIEFVKGKVARIREDDDLNPVVRVELIDDGSRVIERQHDLVVLSTGMLPAYNPQEMYGVPVAGEDGFIKLPSPNLSPGVTARPGIFVTGTAAGPMDIVDSIVLAGAAAAETAAYLESRTLPVSGSEIVGHGRPAVSVEEAEWVHV
;
A
#
# COMPACT_ATOMS: atom_id res chain seq x y z
N ARG A 1 -20.54 -23.64 -6.22
CA ARG A 1 -21.83 -23.85 -5.49
C ARG A 1 -22.14 -22.71 -4.53
N CYS A 2 -21.12 -22.07 -3.90
CA CYS A 2 -21.34 -20.95 -2.98
C CYS A 2 -22.00 -19.75 -3.70
N THR A 3 -23.09 -19.23 -3.12
CA THR A 3 -23.86 -18.08 -3.65
C THR A 3 -23.55 -16.77 -2.92
N GLY A 4 -22.65 -16.79 -1.92
CA GLY A 4 -22.34 -15.61 -1.11
C GLY A 4 -23.47 -15.19 -0.15
N CYS A 5 -24.37 -16.08 0.21
CA CYS A 5 -25.55 -15.78 1.07
C CYS A 5 -25.19 -15.45 2.53
N ARG A 6 -23.96 -15.68 2.97
CA ARG A 6 -23.38 -15.35 4.27
C ARG A 6 -24.03 -16.03 5.49
N GLN A 7 -24.92 -17.01 5.32
CA GLN A 7 -25.54 -17.74 6.45
C GLN A 7 -24.50 -18.44 7.33
N CYS A 8 -23.44 -18.99 6.73
CA CYS A 8 -22.32 -19.59 7.46
C CYS A 8 -21.53 -18.55 8.28
N GLU A 9 -21.40 -17.34 7.78
CA GLU A 9 -20.77 -16.24 8.51
C GLU A 9 -21.57 -15.82 9.74
N TYR A 10 -22.89 -15.67 9.61
CA TYR A 10 -23.76 -15.37 10.76
C TYR A 10 -23.81 -16.50 11.79
N ALA A 11 -23.65 -17.74 11.39
CA ALA A 11 -23.63 -18.90 12.29
C ALA A 11 -22.30 -19.08 13.04
N CYS A 12 -21.22 -18.46 12.56
CA CYS A 12 -19.88 -18.59 13.17
C CYS A 12 -19.82 -17.84 14.51
N PRO A 13 -19.36 -18.48 15.60
CA PRO A 13 -19.29 -17.83 16.91
C PRO A 13 -17.98 -17.07 17.15
N ILE A 14 -17.00 -17.15 16.24
CA ILE A 14 -15.65 -16.59 16.44
C ILE A 14 -15.49 -15.31 15.66
N ASP A 15 -15.15 -14.24 16.36
CA ASP A 15 -14.76 -12.95 15.82
C ASP A 15 -13.25 -12.77 15.86
N LEU A 16 -12.71 -12.20 14.78
CA LEU A 16 -11.32 -11.79 14.65
C LEU A 16 -11.24 -10.31 14.23
N PRO A 17 -10.17 -9.59 14.56
CA PRO A 17 -9.95 -8.26 14.01
C PRO A 17 -9.96 -8.29 12.47
N SER A 18 -10.64 -7.33 11.84
CA SER A 18 -10.69 -7.21 10.38
C SER A 18 -9.37 -6.69 9.84
N GLU A 19 -8.61 -7.53 9.16
CA GLU A 19 -7.37 -7.12 8.46
C GLU A 19 -7.68 -6.09 7.36
N PHE A 20 -8.76 -6.28 6.62
CA PHE A 20 -9.20 -5.35 5.58
C PHE A 20 -9.54 -3.96 6.13
N ASP A 21 -10.06 -3.88 7.34
CA ASP A 21 -10.35 -2.63 8.04
C ASP A 21 -9.23 -2.22 9.01
N LEU A 22 -8.05 -2.83 8.91
CA LEU A 22 -6.87 -2.50 9.71
C LEU A 22 -7.12 -2.58 11.22
N GLY A 23 -7.93 -3.54 11.65
CA GLY A 23 -8.30 -3.73 13.05
C GLY A 23 -9.38 -2.81 13.58
N LEU A 24 -9.94 -1.88 12.77
CA LEU A 24 -11.03 -0.99 13.19
C LEU A 24 -12.36 -1.72 13.42
N GLY A 25 -12.54 -2.87 12.79
CA GLY A 25 -13.72 -3.71 12.93
C GLY A 25 -13.36 -5.16 13.21
N ALA A 26 -14.37 -6.00 13.36
CA ALA A 26 -14.23 -7.43 13.48
C ALA A 26 -14.92 -8.16 12.32
N HIS A 27 -14.43 -9.36 12.01
CA HIS A 27 -15.07 -10.27 11.06
C HIS A 27 -15.12 -11.69 11.63
N ARG A 28 -15.97 -12.53 11.06
CA ARG A 28 -16.04 -13.95 11.41
C ARG A 28 -14.87 -14.73 10.79
N VAL A 29 -14.48 -15.81 11.45
CA VAL A 29 -13.47 -16.78 10.92
C VAL A 29 -13.87 -17.30 9.54
N ILE A 30 -15.17 -17.50 9.28
CA ILE A 30 -15.70 -17.74 7.93
C ILE A 30 -16.46 -16.50 7.45
N ARG A 31 -16.04 -15.94 6.32
CA ARG A 31 -16.55 -14.65 5.83
C ARG A 31 -16.41 -14.50 4.33
N VAL A 32 -17.15 -13.59 3.75
CA VAL A 32 -16.77 -12.97 2.49
C VAL A 32 -15.63 -11.98 2.79
N PRO A 33 -14.47 -12.05 2.14
CA PRO A 33 -13.28 -11.27 2.52
C PRO A 33 -13.52 -9.77 2.69
N PHE A 34 -14.28 -9.18 1.77
CA PHE A 34 -14.72 -7.79 1.80
C PHE A 34 -15.95 -7.60 0.92
N SER A 35 -16.68 -6.50 1.11
CA SER A 35 -18.01 -6.30 0.49
C SER A 35 -18.02 -6.33 -1.04
N THR A 36 -16.92 -5.95 -1.69
CA THR A 36 -16.77 -5.90 -3.16
C THR A 36 -15.96 -7.06 -3.73
N ALA A 37 -15.76 -8.15 -2.96
CA ALA A 37 -15.01 -9.32 -3.40
C ALA A 37 -15.61 -9.96 -4.66
N VAL A 38 -14.78 -10.32 -5.64
CA VAL A 38 -15.18 -11.03 -6.86
C VAL A 38 -14.26 -12.24 -7.02
N PRO A 39 -14.82 -13.46 -6.99
CA PRO A 39 -16.22 -13.80 -6.73
C PRO A 39 -16.63 -13.59 -5.27
N GLN A 40 -17.92 -13.28 -5.03
CA GLN A 40 -18.46 -13.23 -3.67
C GLN A 40 -18.63 -14.65 -3.10
N LYS A 41 -17.53 -15.21 -2.64
CA LYS A 41 -17.48 -16.53 -1.99
C LYS A 41 -16.91 -16.40 -0.59
N VAL A 42 -17.35 -17.26 0.29
CA VAL A 42 -16.78 -17.32 1.64
C VAL A 42 -15.40 -17.95 1.61
N VAL A 43 -14.54 -17.45 2.46
CA VAL A 43 -13.26 -18.07 2.83
C VAL A 43 -13.33 -18.49 4.29
N LEU A 44 -12.65 -19.55 4.64
CA LEU A 44 -12.53 -20.05 5.99
C LEU A 44 -11.06 -19.93 6.42
N ASP A 45 -10.83 -19.18 7.48
CA ASP A 45 -9.55 -19.14 8.17
C ASP A 45 -9.44 -20.36 9.07
N ILE A 46 -8.80 -21.41 8.56
CA ILE A 46 -8.73 -22.69 9.25
C ILE A 46 -7.83 -22.64 10.49
N GLU A 47 -6.85 -21.74 10.54
CA GLU A 47 -5.91 -21.62 11.65
C GLU A 47 -6.60 -21.09 12.92
N ASN A 48 -7.57 -20.20 12.74
CA ASN A 48 -8.35 -19.63 13.83
C ASN A 48 -9.73 -20.33 14.03
N CYS A 49 -9.99 -21.39 13.27
CA CYS A 49 -11.25 -22.12 13.33
C CYS A 49 -11.25 -23.15 14.46
N ILE A 50 -12.30 -23.13 15.29
CA ILE A 50 -12.50 -24.14 16.36
C ILE A 50 -13.18 -25.42 15.88
N LEU A 51 -13.42 -25.60 14.60
CA LEU A 51 -14.02 -26.78 13.95
C LEU A 51 -15.38 -27.19 14.53
N CYS A 52 -16.21 -26.24 14.97
CA CYS A 52 -17.51 -26.49 15.60
C CYS A 52 -18.62 -26.98 14.64
N GLY A 53 -18.42 -26.92 13.32
CA GLY A 53 -19.37 -27.41 12.29
C GLY A 53 -20.63 -26.54 12.08
N LYS A 54 -20.83 -25.45 12.82
CA LYS A 54 -22.05 -24.61 12.71
C LYS A 54 -22.24 -23.99 11.31
N CYS A 55 -21.14 -23.60 10.67
CA CYS A 55 -21.16 -23.04 9.31
C CYS A 55 -21.59 -24.08 8.26
N GLU A 56 -21.18 -25.34 8.43
CA GLU A 56 -21.57 -26.45 7.57
C GLU A 56 -23.06 -26.73 7.69
N GLN A 57 -23.57 -26.82 8.92
CA GLN A 57 -25.00 -27.02 9.18
C GLN A 57 -25.86 -25.86 8.67
N ALA A 58 -25.36 -24.63 8.73
CA ALA A 58 -26.08 -23.45 8.28
C ALA A 58 -26.04 -23.26 6.75
N CYS A 59 -25.17 -23.98 6.03
CA CYS A 59 -25.02 -23.77 4.59
C CYS A 59 -26.11 -24.49 3.78
N PRO A 60 -27.08 -23.75 3.15
CA PRO A 60 -28.18 -24.41 2.42
C PRO A 60 -27.71 -25.14 1.14
N HIS A 61 -26.49 -24.87 0.69
CA HIS A 61 -25.91 -25.42 -0.54
C HIS A 61 -24.83 -26.48 -0.30
N GLY A 62 -24.53 -26.81 0.95
CA GLY A 62 -23.49 -27.79 1.31
C GLY A 62 -22.12 -27.44 0.70
N CYS A 63 -21.72 -26.16 0.81
CA CYS A 63 -20.48 -25.68 0.19
C CYS A 63 -19.27 -25.72 1.11
N ILE A 64 -19.47 -25.99 2.41
CA ILE A 64 -18.39 -26.03 3.39
C ILE A 64 -17.80 -27.44 3.38
N ASP A 65 -16.52 -27.52 3.12
CA ASP A 65 -15.80 -28.78 3.04
C ASP A 65 -14.48 -28.65 3.82
N PHE A 66 -14.44 -29.27 5.00
CA PHE A 66 -13.26 -29.28 5.88
C PHE A 66 -12.18 -30.29 5.45
N THR A 67 -12.46 -31.09 4.40
CA THR A 67 -11.49 -32.09 3.91
C THR A 67 -10.60 -31.55 2.81
N GLN A 68 -10.78 -30.31 2.42
CA GLN A 68 -9.93 -29.65 1.42
C GLN A 68 -8.49 -29.58 1.91
N THR A 69 -7.57 -29.93 1.02
CA THR A 69 -6.13 -29.83 1.23
C THR A 69 -5.53 -28.84 0.25
N ALA A 70 -4.39 -28.24 0.60
CA ALA A 70 -3.61 -27.43 -0.31
C ALA A 70 -3.23 -28.23 -1.56
N GLN A 71 -3.32 -27.60 -2.72
CA GLN A 71 -2.92 -28.18 -4.00
C GLN A 71 -1.84 -27.32 -4.60
N GLU A 72 -0.76 -27.95 -5.03
CA GLU A 72 0.35 -27.31 -5.73
C GLU A 72 0.19 -27.54 -7.23
N PHE A 73 0.45 -26.50 -8.01
CA PHE A 73 0.41 -26.54 -9.48
C PHE A 73 1.73 -26.04 -10.05
N GLU A 74 2.24 -26.73 -11.04
CA GLU A 74 3.35 -26.26 -11.85
C GLU A 74 2.79 -25.61 -13.12
N ILE A 75 3.18 -24.35 -13.37
CA ILE A 75 2.76 -23.59 -14.54
C ILE A 75 3.99 -23.24 -15.36
N LYS A 76 4.05 -23.74 -16.62
CA LYS A 76 5.07 -23.33 -17.58
C LYS A 76 4.67 -21.99 -18.19
N ALA A 77 5.55 -21.01 -18.09
CA ALA A 77 5.35 -19.68 -18.67
C ALA A 77 6.58 -19.28 -19.50
N ASP A 78 6.34 -18.67 -20.65
CA ASP A 78 7.41 -18.16 -21.53
C ASP A 78 7.94 -16.80 -21.09
N ALA A 79 7.16 -16.06 -20.30
CA ALA A 79 7.55 -14.82 -19.67
C ALA A 79 6.77 -14.60 -18.36
N ILE A 80 7.35 -13.85 -17.44
CA ILE A 80 6.76 -13.48 -16.16
C ILE A 80 6.78 -11.95 -16.02
N VAL A 81 5.64 -11.36 -15.64
CA VAL A 81 5.56 -9.94 -15.30
C VAL A 81 5.30 -9.78 -13.82
N LEU A 82 6.26 -9.20 -13.10
CA LEU A 82 6.17 -8.94 -11.66
C LEU A 82 5.40 -7.64 -11.41
N ALA A 83 4.23 -7.73 -10.82
CA ALA A 83 3.34 -6.61 -10.50
C ALA A 83 2.89 -6.66 -9.03
N THR A 84 3.80 -6.92 -8.13
CA THR A 84 3.58 -7.33 -6.73
C THR A 84 3.31 -6.18 -5.78
N GLY A 85 3.39 -4.95 -6.28
CA GLY A 85 3.03 -3.78 -5.49
C GLY A 85 4.10 -3.39 -4.46
N PHE A 86 3.65 -2.84 -3.35
CA PHE A 86 4.49 -2.31 -2.28
C PHE A 86 3.84 -2.59 -0.92
N GLU A 87 4.63 -2.45 0.13
CA GLU A 87 4.17 -2.33 1.50
C GLU A 87 4.36 -0.90 2.02
N LEU A 88 3.52 -0.48 2.95
CA LEU A 88 3.75 0.78 3.65
C LEU A 88 4.87 0.62 4.67
N THR A 89 5.70 1.64 4.82
CA THR A 89 6.61 1.70 5.96
C THR A 89 5.80 1.51 7.23
N PRO A 90 6.15 0.52 8.09
CA PRO A 90 5.43 0.29 9.33
C PRO A 90 5.39 1.57 10.18
N THR A 91 4.20 1.98 10.63
CA THR A 91 4.04 3.19 11.42
C THR A 91 4.85 3.14 12.72
N GLY A 92 5.02 1.96 13.30
CA GLY A 92 5.85 1.72 14.50
C GLY A 92 7.36 1.79 14.27
N ALA A 93 7.84 1.93 13.02
CA ALA A 93 9.27 2.07 12.73
C ALA A 93 9.88 3.33 13.39
N LYS A 94 9.10 4.41 13.53
CA LYS A 94 9.48 5.61 14.25
C LYS A 94 8.82 5.63 15.64
N LYS A 95 9.50 5.07 16.60
CA LYS A 95 9.02 4.97 17.99
C LYS A 95 8.67 6.33 18.61
N GLU A 96 9.41 7.38 18.22
CA GLU A 96 9.17 8.75 18.66
C GLU A 96 7.82 9.34 18.19
N TYR A 97 7.17 8.71 17.21
CA TYR A 97 5.83 9.11 16.75
C TYR A 97 4.70 8.32 17.41
N GLY A 98 5.02 7.35 18.26
CA GLY A 98 4.09 6.68 19.15
C GLY A 98 3.05 5.76 18.48
N SER A 99 3.14 5.50 17.16
CA SER A 99 2.22 4.59 16.50
C SER A 99 2.34 3.17 17.07
N GLY A 100 1.18 2.54 17.23
CA GLY A 100 1.06 1.23 17.89
C GLY A 100 0.98 1.29 19.42
N SER A 101 1.33 2.44 20.04
CA SER A 101 1.18 2.69 21.47
C SER A 101 0.17 3.82 21.78
N LEU A 102 0.03 4.79 20.88
CA LEU A 102 -0.93 5.89 20.98
C LEU A 102 -2.12 5.59 20.06
N ALA A 103 -3.31 5.42 20.64
CA ALA A 103 -4.50 4.97 19.93
C ALA A 103 -4.90 5.91 18.78
N ASN A 104 -4.73 7.23 18.98
CA ASN A 104 -5.11 8.27 18.01
C ASN A 104 -3.97 8.68 17.07
N VAL A 105 -2.90 7.85 16.96
CA VAL A 105 -1.84 8.00 15.95
C VAL A 105 -1.97 6.86 14.95
N VAL A 106 -2.43 7.17 13.75
CA VAL A 106 -2.89 6.18 12.77
C VAL A 106 -2.11 6.23 11.44
N SER A 107 -2.24 5.16 10.65
CA SER A 107 -1.74 5.14 9.27
C SER A 107 -2.71 5.84 8.30
N PRO A 108 -2.25 6.25 7.10
CA PRO A 108 -3.12 6.83 6.08
C PRO A 108 -4.18 5.84 5.57
N LEU A 109 -3.89 4.53 5.60
CA LEU A 109 -4.86 3.50 5.23
C LEU A 109 -6.03 3.42 6.22
N VAL A 110 -5.79 3.66 7.51
CA VAL A 110 -6.85 3.78 8.52
C VAL A 110 -7.81 4.92 8.13
N VAL A 111 -7.27 6.08 7.76
CA VAL A 111 -8.09 7.22 7.31
C VAL A 111 -8.88 6.90 6.04
N GLU A 112 -8.29 6.18 5.07
CA GLU A 112 -9.03 5.72 3.86
C GLU A 112 -10.20 4.80 4.25
N ARG A 113 -10.02 3.94 5.27
CA ARG A 113 -11.12 3.08 5.74
C ARG A 113 -12.20 3.85 6.52
N LEU A 114 -11.81 4.86 7.30
CA LEU A 114 -12.76 5.75 7.99
C LEU A 114 -13.57 6.61 7.02
N LEU A 115 -12.96 7.08 5.93
CA LEU A 115 -13.61 7.88 4.89
C LEU A 115 -14.44 7.04 3.90
N ALA A 116 -14.18 5.74 3.81
CA ALA A 116 -14.84 4.90 2.82
C ALA A 116 -16.33 4.68 3.17
N PRO A 117 -17.26 4.77 2.21
CA PRO A 117 -18.69 4.47 2.45
C PRO A 117 -18.92 3.03 2.96
N THR A 118 -18.01 2.12 2.66
CA THR A 118 -18.01 0.71 3.14
C THR A 118 -17.12 0.51 4.35
N GLY A 119 -16.66 1.58 4.98
CA GLY A 119 -15.86 1.54 6.19
C GLY A 119 -16.63 1.04 7.40
N PRO A 120 -15.93 0.62 8.46
CA PRO A 120 -16.55 -0.06 9.59
C PRO A 120 -17.50 0.82 10.40
N TYR A 121 -17.29 2.14 10.40
CA TYR A 121 -18.06 3.07 11.25
C TYR A 121 -19.05 3.94 10.47
N GLY A 122 -18.89 4.11 9.16
CA GLY A 122 -19.67 5.06 8.36
C GLY A 122 -19.39 6.55 8.66
N HIS A 123 -18.48 6.83 9.60
CA HIS A 123 -18.04 8.15 10.05
C HIS A 123 -16.55 8.14 10.33
N VAL A 124 -15.95 9.34 10.37
CA VAL A 124 -14.57 9.52 10.81
C VAL A 124 -14.54 9.65 12.33
N LEU A 125 -14.07 8.60 12.99
CA LEU A 125 -14.07 8.52 14.46
C LEU A 125 -12.65 8.29 14.98
N ARG A 126 -12.37 8.83 16.17
CA ARG A 126 -11.13 8.57 16.92
C ARG A 126 -11.10 7.11 17.38
N PRO A 127 -10.01 6.37 17.18
CA PRO A 127 -9.92 4.98 17.61
C PRO A 127 -10.03 4.78 19.12
N SER A 128 -9.63 5.77 19.95
CA SER A 128 -9.61 5.65 21.41
C SER A 128 -10.99 5.64 22.06
N ASP A 129 -11.92 6.46 21.56
CA ASP A 129 -13.19 6.76 22.26
C ASP A 129 -14.41 6.86 21.32
N GLY A 130 -14.21 6.75 20.01
CA GLY A 130 -15.31 6.79 19.03
C GLY A 130 -15.92 8.18 18.84
N LYS A 131 -15.28 9.25 19.26
CA LYS A 131 -15.74 10.62 19.00
C LYS A 131 -15.27 11.12 17.63
N GLU A 132 -15.98 12.07 17.07
CA GLU A 132 -15.52 12.81 15.90
C GLU A 132 -14.36 13.72 16.31
N PRO A 133 -13.23 13.75 15.54
CA PRO A 133 -12.12 14.64 15.85
C PRO A 133 -12.39 16.07 15.38
N ASP A 134 -12.14 17.05 16.26
CA ASP A 134 -12.20 18.48 15.94
C ASP A 134 -10.85 19.01 15.41
N SER A 135 -9.74 18.30 15.65
CA SER A 135 -8.40 18.67 15.19
C SER A 135 -7.64 17.48 14.67
N ILE A 136 -7.22 17.54 13.40
CA ILE A 136 -6.53 16.45 12.71
C ILE A 136 -5.18 16.94 12.18
N ALA A 137 -4.11 16.17 12.44
CA ALA A 137 -2.79 16.49 11.90
C ALA A 137 -2.25 15.40 10.99
N TYR A 138 -1.59 15.80 9.91
CA TYR A 138 -0.76 14.93 9.06
C TYR A 138 0.72 15.19 9.31
N VAL A 139 1.49 14.16 9.52
CA VAL A 139 2.95 14.22 9.64
C VAL A 139 3.58 13.64 8.39
N GLN A 140 4.13 14.52 7.54
CA GLN A 140 4.74 14.11 6.28
C GLN A 140 6.10 13.42 6.47
N CYS A 141 6.47 12.56 5.54
CA CYS A 141 7.72 11.82 5.53
C CYS A 141 7.93 10.92 6.77
N ALA A 142 6.84 10.40 7.37
CA ALA A 142 6.91 9.48 8.49
C ALA A 142 7.34 8.07 8.00
N GLY A 143 8.64 7.86 7.78
CA GLY A 143 9.19 6.60 7.24
C GLY A 143 9.70 6.70 5.80
N SER A 144 9.82 7.91 5.26
CA SER A 144 10.52 8.20 4.00
C SER A 144 11.51 9.34 4.20
N ARG A 145 12.56 9.43 3.36
CA ARG A 145 13.61 10.44 3.48
C ARG A 145 14.26 10.41 4.87
N ASP A 146 14.40 9.21 5.39
CA ASP A 146 14.89 8.96 6.75
C ASP A 146 16.05 7.96 6.72
N LYS A 147 17.25 8.49 6.90
CA LYS A 147 18.49 7.71 6.91
C LYS A 147 18.53 6.70 8.07
N SER A 148 17.92 7.04 9.20
CA SER A 148 17.93 6.15 10.38
C SER A 148 17.11 4.87 10.17
N LEU A 149 16.17 4.89 9.21
CA LEU A 149 15.37 3.75 8.81
C LEU A 149 15.88 3.04 7.55
N GLY A 150 16.97 3.51 6.95
CA GLY A 150 17.45 3.00 5.66
C GLY A 150 16.55 3.38 4.46
N VAL A 151 15.59 4.29 4.64
CA VAL A 151 14.66 4.75 3.60
C VAL A 151 15.02 6.18 3.21
N GLU A 152 16.13 6.35 2.50
CA GLU A 152 16.65 7.68 2.15
C GLU A 152 15.87 8.34 1.02
N TYR A 153 15.14 7.58 0.22
CA TYR A 153 14.36 8.06 -0.90
C TYR A 153 13.00 8.67 -0.49
N CYS A 154 12.44 9.46 -1.41
CA CYS A 154 11.08 9.95 -1.32
C CYS A 154 10.11 8.92 -1.95
N SER A 155 9.05 8.57 -1.24
CA SER A 155 8.01 7.66 -1.75
C SER A 155 7.06 8.30 -2.78
N ARG A 156 7.25 9.56 -3.15
CA ARG A 156 6.60 10.33 -4.22
C ARG A 156 5.10 10.59 -4.04
N ILE A 157 4.36 9.75 -3.31
CA ILE A 157 2.90 9.83 -3.21
C ILE A 157 2.39 10.50 -1.94
N CYS A 158 3.21 10.57 -0.86
CA CYS A 158 2.74 10.96 0.47
C CYS A 158 2.12 12.36 0.52
N CYS A 159 2.72 13.34 -0.16
CA CYS A 159 2.17 14.70 -0.21
C CYS A 159 0.79 14.73 -0.87
N MET A 160 0.63 14.02 -1.98
CA MET A 160 -0.61 14.03 -2.75
C MET A 160 -1.75 13.30 -2.03
N TYR A 161 -1.50 12.12 -1.45
CA TYR A 161 -2.57 11.44 -0.73
C TYR A 161 -2.96 12.15 0.56
N ALA A 162 -2.00 12.75 1.28
CA ALA A 162 -2.31 13.51 2.48
C ALA A 162 -3.16 14.74 2.17
N ILE A 163 -2.83 15.48 1.12
CA ILE A 163 -3.64 16.61 0.64
C ILE A 163 -5.04 16.13 0.23
N LYS A 164 -5.15 15.04 -0.54
CA LYS A 164 -6.44 14.46 -0.93
C LYS A 164 -7.28 14.08 0.30
N GLN A 165 -6.70 13.36 1.24
CA GLN A 165 -7.39 12.95 2.46
C GLN A 165 -7.82 14.15 3.31
N ALA A 166 -6.94 15.15 3.47
CA ALA A 166 -7.26 16.39 4.17
C ALA A 166 -8.46 17.12 3.55
N MET A 167 -8.52 17.21 2.22
CA MET A 167 -9.67 17.81 1.52
C MET A 167 -10.96 16.99 1.73
N LEU A 168 -10.89 15.65 1.72
CA LEU A 168 -12.03 14.78 1.98
C LEU A 168 -12.50 14.89 3.44
N LEU A 169 -11.56 14.95 4.39
CA LEU A 169 -11.85 15.17 5.81
C LEU A 169 -12.51 16.52 6.05
N SER A 170 -12.04 17.59 5.41
CA SER A 170 -12.67 18.92 5.49
C SER A 170 -14.11 18.91 4.96
N GLY A 171 -14.41 18.04 3.97
CA GLY A 171 -15.79 17.84 3.51
C GLY A 171 -16.64 16.99 4.45
N ALA A 172 -16.06 15.97 5.09
CA ALA A 172 -16.75 15.07 6.03
C ALA A 172 -16.94 15.70 7.41
N LEU A 173 -16.01 16.53 7.85
CA LEU A 173 -15.96 17.21 9.15
C LEU A 173 -15.74 18.72 8.93
N PRO A 174 -16.79 19.48 8.56
CA PRO A 174 -16.61 20.88 8.13
C PRO A 174 -16.13 21.85 9.23
N LEU A 175 -16.20 21.45 10.48
CA LEU A 175 -15.75 22.26 11.64
C LEU A 175 -14.36 21.85 12.16
N ALA A 176 -13.79 20.77 11.64
CA ALA A 176 -12.49 20.27 12.08
C ALA A 176 -11.33 21.10 11.50
N ASP A 177 -10.37 21.42 12.34
CA ASP A 177 -9.12 22.02 11.94
C ASP A 177 -8.16 20.95 11.41
N ILE A 178 -7.64 21.14 10.19
CA ILE A 178 -6.72 20.17 9.58
C ILE A 178 -5.37 20.82 9.32
N THR A 179 -4.31 20.25 9.91
CA THR A 179 -2.94 20.72 9.79
C THR A 179 -2.05 19.69 9.11
N ILE A 180 -1.23 20.10 8.15
CA ILE A 180 -0.21 19.26 7.50
C ILE A 180 1.18 19.78 7.88
N TYR A 181 1.92 18.99 8.67
CA TYR A 181 3.33 19.26 9.00
C TYR A 181 4.24 18.70 7.92
N TYR A 182 5.08 19.53 7.30
CA TYR A 182 5.90 19.14 6.15
C TYR A 182 7.28 19.82 6.14
N MET A 183 8.26 19.17 5.53
CA MET A 183 9.56 19.77 5.24
C MET A 183 9.56 20.51 3.88
N ASP A 184 9.05 19.86 2.84
CA ASP A 184 8.74 20.39 1.51
C ASP A 184 7.52 19.65 0.95
N ILE A 185 6.71 20.33 0.13
CA ILE A 185 5.59 19.73 -0.58
C ILE A 185 6.04 19.35 -2.00
N ARG A 186 5.77 18.09 -2.38
CA ARG A 186 6.11 17.55 -3.69
C ARG A 186 4.85 17.22 -4.47
N THR A 187 4.37 18.20 -5.22
CA THR A 187 3.18 18.12 -6.07
C THR A 187 3.61 18.32 -7.53
N PHE A 188 4.41 17.40 -8.04
CA PHE A 188 4.93 17.48 -9.40
C PHE A 188 3.97 16.84 -10.41
N GLY A 189 3.79 17.49 -11.53
CA GLY A 189 2.88 17.10 -12.60
C GLY A 189 1.87 18.20 -12.96
N LYS A 190 1.28 18.11 -14.15
CA LYS A 190 0.32 19.09 -14.63
C LYS A 190 -0.94 19.09 -13.77
N GLY A 191 -1.26 20.21 -13.14
CA GLY A 191 -2.44 20.40 -12.31
C GLY A 191 -2.26 20.06 -10.82
N TYR A 192 -1.17 19.43 -10.40
CA TYR A 192 -0.97 19.04 -9.00
C TYR A 192 -0.65 20.24 -8.10
N GLU A 193 0.07 21.24 -8.62
CA GLU A 193 0.26 22.50 -7.89
C GLU A 193 -1.07 23.19 -7.60
N GLN A 194 -1.98 23.23 -8.58
CA GLN A 194 -3.31 23.79 -8.38
C GLN A 194 -4.12 22.99 -7.31
N PHE A 195 -3.96 21.68 -7.29
CA PHE A 195 -4.58 20.84 -6.28
C PHE A 195 -4.12 21.20 -4.86
N TYR A 196 -2.81 21.44 -4.68
CA TYR A 196 -2.25 21.93 -3.42
C TYR A 196 -2.77 23.33 -3.05
N GLN A 197 -2.84 24.27 -4.01
CA GLN A 197 -3.38 25.61 -3.77
C GLN A 197 -4.87 25.58 -3.40
N ASN A 198 -5.65 24.68 -4.00
CA ASN A 198 -7.06 24.47 -3.66
C ASN A 198 -7.22 23.99 -2.21
N ALA A 199 -6.38 23.08 -1.75
CA ALA A 199 -6.40 22.61 -0.36
C ALA A 199 -6.13 23.76 0.63
N ARG A 200 -5.16 24.63 0.32
CA ARG A 200 -4.90 25.84 1.11
C ARG A 200 -6.09 26.79 1.12
N ALA A 201 -6.74 26.97 -0.03
CA ALA A 201 -7.94 27.81 -0.14
C ALA A 201 -9.14 27.26 0.63
N MET A 202 -9.20 25.94 0.87
CA MET A 202 -10.20 25.30 1.73
C MET A 202 -9.93 25.49 3.24
N GLY A 203 -8.85 26.15 3.62
CA GLY A 203 -8.51 26.39 5.03
C GLY A 203 -7.59 25.33 5.66
N ILE A 204 -7.10 24.36 4.90
CA ILE A 204 -6.12 23.38 5.41
C ILE A 204 -4.81 24.12 5.73
N GLU A 205 -4.37 24.03 6.98
CA GLU A 205 -3.14 24.67 7.45
C GLU A 205 -1.91 23.85 7.03
N PHE A 206 -0.93 24.52 6.43
CA PHE A 206 0.35 23.93 6.05
C PHE A 206 1.48 24.52 6.92
N VAL A 207 2.00 23.72 7.84
CA VAL A 207 3.06 24.13 8.78
C VAL A 207 4.40 23.54 8.33
N LYS A 208 5.29 24.43 7.86
CA LYS A 208 6.63 24.01 7.43
C LYS A 208 7.53 23.77 8.62
N GLY A 209 7.78 22.51 8.90
CA GLY A 209 8.53 22.07 10.06
C GLY A 209 8.85 20.58 10.03
N LYS A 210 9.72 20.17 10.93
CA LYS A 210 10.05 18.76 11.16
C LYS A 210 9.49 18.32 12.51
N VAL A 211 8.59 17.35 12.48
CA VAL A 211 8.08 16.73 13.70
C VAL A 211 9.20 15.93 14.35
N ALA A 212 9.47 16.24 15.61
CA ALA A 212 10.51 15.59 16.38
C ALA A 212 9.94 14.44 17.22
N ARG A 213 8.73 14.63 17.78
CA ARG A 213 8.11 13.65 18.69
C ARG A 213 6.60 13.87 18.76
N ILE A 214 5.87 12.78 19.02
CA ILE A 214 4.46 12.81 19.41
C ILE A 214 4.35 12.14 20.78
N ARG A 215 3.61 12.75 21.69
CA ARG A 215 3.23 12.19 22.99
C ARG A 215 1.72 12.29 23.15
N GLU A 216 1.18 11.66 24.15
CA GLU A 216 -0.24 11.71 24.48
C GLU A 216 -0.43 12.52 25.78
N ASP A 217 -1.51 13.26 25.88
CA ASP A 217 -1.95 13.89 27.12
C ASP A 217 -2.88 12.95 27.93
N ASP A 218 -3.40 13.45 29.05
CA ASP A 218 -4.26 12.66 29.95
C ASP A 218 -5.63 12.34 29.33
N ASP A 219 -6.05 13.06 28.28
CA ASP A 219 -7.31 12.86 27.53
C ASP A 219 -7.10 12.04 26.23
N LEU A 220 -5.97 11.35 26.10
CA LEU A 220 -5.58 10.55 24.94
C LEU A 220 -5.43 11.38 23.65
N ASN A 221 -5.17 12.68 23.75
CA ASN A 221 -4.93 13.51 22.58
C ASN A 221 -3.44 13.52 22.21
N PRO A 222 -3.09 13.29 20.95
CA PRO A 222 -1.72 13.42 20.49
C PRO A 222 -1.20 14.87 20.57
N VAL A 223 -0.08 15.08 21.21
CA VAL A 223 0.64 16.37 21.26
C VAL A 223 1.87 16.27 20.36
N VAL A 224 1.84 17.02 19.28
CA VAL A 224 2.89 17.03 18.26
C VAL A 224 3.91 18.11 18.59
N ARG A 225 5.17 17.71 18.79
CA ARG A 225 6.31 18.61 18.95
C ARG A 225 7.01 18.79 17.59
N VAL A 226 7.03 20.01 17.10
CA VAL A 226 7.56 20.35 15.78
C VAL A 226 8.57 21.49 15.84
N GLU A 227 9.67 21.35 15.11
CA GLU A 227 10.65 22.40 14.87
C GLU A 227 10.26 23.12 13.57
N LEU A 228 9.94 24.43 13.67
CA LEU A 228 9.55 25.25 12.52
C LEU A 228 10.78 25.64 11.72
N ILE A 229 10.77 25.36 10.41
CA ILE A 229 11.92 25.61 9.52
C ILE A 229 12.05 27.11 9.18
N ASP A 230 10.92 27.75 8.91
CA ASP A 230 10.90 29.15 8.43
C ASP A 230 10.89 30.19 9.58
N ASP A 231 10.88 29.75 10.84
CA ASP A 231 10.80 30.59 12.03
C ASP A 231 12.00 30.35 12.98
N GLY A 232 13.20 30.39 12.43
CA GLY A 232 14.45 30.30 13.19
C GLY A 232 14.61 29.04 14.03
N SER A 233 14.07 27.90 13.56
CA SER A 233 14.08 26.62 14.29
C SER A 233 13.35 26.67 15.64
N ARG A 234 12.37 27.54 15.79
CA ARG A 234 11.53 27.59 16.97
C ARG A 234 10.77 26.27 17.13
N VAL A 235 10.82 25.70 18.33
CA VAL A 235 10.07 24.50 18.66
C VAL A 235 8.73 24.89 19.29
N ILE A 236 7.65 24.31 18.76
CA ILE A 236 6.29 24.45 19.30
C ILE A 236 5.71 23.07 19.61
N GLU A 237 4.71 23.04 20.47
CA GLU A 237 3.85 21.88 20.70
C GLU A 237 2.41 22.25 20.39
N ARG A 238 1.72 21.37 19.65
CA ARG A 238 0.29 21.50 19.35
C ARG A 238 -0.43 20.20 19.64
N GLN A 239 -1.58 20.31 20.28
CA GLN A 239 -2.48 19.20 20.56
C GLN A 239 -3.41 18.99 19.36
N HIS A 240 -3.71 17.71 19.08
CA HIS A 240 -4.67 17.28 18.06
C HIS A 240 -5.47 16.09 18.59
N ASP A 241 -6.65 15.86 18.00
CA ASP A 241 -7.49 14.71 18.35
C ASP A 241 -7.09 13.45 17.61
N LEU A 242 -6.55 13.61 16.40
CA LEU A 242 -6.11 12.52 15.54
C LEU A 242 -4.83 12.93 14.79
N VAL A 243 -3.84 12.05 14.77
CA VAL A 243 -2.61 12.24 13.99
C VAL A 243 -2.45 11.14 12.96
N VAL A 244 -2.22 11.51 11.71
CA VAL A 244 -1.99 10.61 10.59
C VAL A 244 -0.52 10.65 10.19
N LEU A 245 0.16 9.53 10.28
CA LEU A 245 1.55 9.39 9.85
C LEU A 245 1.61 9.11 8.36
N SER A 246 2.03 10.07 7.56
CA SER A 246 2.19 9.89 6.11
C SER A 246 3.39 9.01 5.81
N THR A 247 3.18 7.70 5.87
CA THR A 247 4.19 6.66 5.66
C THR A 247 4.50 6.48 4.17
N GLY A 248 5.70 5.96 3.90
CA GLY A 248 6.19 5.74 2.56
C GLY A 248 5.96 4.33 2.03
N MET A 249 6.57 4.05 0.88
CA MET A 249 6.54 2.75 0.20
C MET A 249 7.84 2.00 0.43
N LEU A 250 7.71 0.71 0.75
CA LEU A 250 8.78 -0.28 0.77
C LEU A 250 8.48 -1.37 -0.27
N PRO A 251 9.49 -2.09 -0.79
CA PRO A 251 9.22 -3.27 -1.62
C PRO A 251 8.43 -4.31 -0.81
N ALA A 252 7.42 -4.91 -1.43
CA ALA A 252 6.54 -5.88 -0.76
C ALA A 252 7.24 -7.18 -0.38
N TYR A 253 8.32 -7.55 -1.10
CA TYR A 253 9.10 -8.76 -0.83
C TYR A 253 10.45 -8.69 -1.58
N ASN A 254 11.34 -9.64 -1.25
CA ASN A 254 12.63 -9.78 -1.93
C ASN A 254 12.48 -10.64 -3.20
N PRO A 255 12.49 -10.06 -4.41
CA PRO A 255 12.32 -10.81 -5.65
C PRO A 255 13.51 -11.74 -5.96
N GLN A 256 14.66 -11.53 -5.36
CA GLN A 256 15.82 -12.42 -5.52
C GLN A 256 15.57 -13.78 -4.87
N GLU A 257 14.94 -13.81 -3.72
CA GLU A 257 14.61 -15.06 -3.02
C GLU A 257 13.53 -15.85 -3.78
N MET A 258 12.52 -15.15 -4.29
CA MET A 258 11.36 -15.79 -4.94
C MET A 258 11.60 -16.13 -6.41
N TYR A 259 12.25 -15.26 -7.16
CA TYR A 259 12.35 -15.37 -8.63
C TYR A 259 13.80 -15.32 -9.15
N GLY A 260 14.79 -15.27 -8.28
CA GLY A 260 16.19 -15.10 -8.67
C GLY A 260 16.49 -13.80 -9.42
N VAL A 261 15.66 -12.77 -9.26
CA VAL A 261 15.82 -11.46 -9.89
C VAL A 261 16.66 -10.57 -8.99
N PRO A 262 17.79 -10.01 -9.47
CA PRO A 262 18.61 -9.11 -8.66
C PRO A 262 17.82 -7.88 -8.22
N VAL A 263 17.87 -7.56 -6.95
CA VAL A 263 17.36 -6.29 -6.42
C VAL A 263 18.31 -5.14 -6.71
N ALA A 264 17.78 -3.93 -6.74
CA ALA A 264 18.55 -2.71 -6.80
C ALA A 264 19.12 -2.41 -5.42
N GLY A 265 20.40 -2.48 -5.27
CA GLY A 265 21.14 -1.91 -4.17
C GLY A 265 20.45 -1.88 -2.80
N GLU A 266 20.60 -0.74 -2.10
CA GLU A 266 20.21 -0.58 -0.69
C GLU A 266 18.70 -0.36 -0.47
N ASP A 267 17.93 0.00 -1.50
CA ASP A 267 16.49 0.32 -1.37
C ASP A 267 15.58 -0.91 -1.49
N GLY A 268 16.12 -2.06 -1.93
CA GLY A 268 15.40 -3.34 -2.04
C GLY A 268 14.45 -3.47 -3.23
N PHE A 269 14.27 -2.44 -4.05
CA PHE A 269 13.47 -2.52 -5.28
C PHE A 269 14.20 -3.27 -6.40
N ILE A 270 13.45 -3.71 -7.41
CA ILE A 270 14.02 -4.45 -8.54
C ILE A 270 14.98 -3.57 -9.34
N LYS A 271 16.21 -4.07 -9.56
CA LYS A 271 17.21 -3.38 -10.37
C LYS A 271 16.85 -3.42 -11.85
N LEU A 272 16.69 -2.26 -12.43
CA LEU A 272 16.48 -2.08 -13.86
C LEU A 272 17.80 -1.78 -14.54
N PRO A 273 18.28 -2.62 -15.47
CA PRO A 273 19.55 -2.39 -16.19
C PRO A 273 19.54 -1.11 -17.03
N SER A 274 18.37 -0.74 -17.57
CA SER A 274 18.20 0.42 -18.42
C SER A 274 16.86 1.12 -18.15
N PRO A 275 16.71 1.83 -17.00
CA PRO A 275 15.42 2.36 -16.57
C PRO A 275 14.81 3.40 -17.52
N ASN A 276 15.64 4.08 -18.32
CA ASN A 276 15.18 5.12 -19.26
C ASN A 276 14.83 4.58 -20.64
N LEU A 277 15.40 3.44 -21.05
CA LEU A 277 15.21 2.89 -22.40
C LEU A 277 14.31 1.65 -22.41
N SER A 278 14.36 0.86 -21.35
CA SER A 278 13.58 -0.38 -21.20
C SER A 278 13.11 -0.49 -19.73
N PRO A 279 12.17 0.35 -19.33
CA PRO A 279 11.82 0.52 -17.91
C PRO A 279 11.10 -0.69 -17.27
N GLY A 280 10.57 -1.60 -18.09
CA GLY A 280 9.94 -2.85 -17.62
C GLY A 280 10.85 -4.08 -17.64
N VAL A 281 12.10 -3.97 -18.15
CA VAL A 281 13.01 -5.10 -18.31
C VAL A 281 13.90 -5.28 -17.08
N THR A 282 13.89 -6.48 -16.51
CA THR A 282 14.80 -6.83 -15.39
C THR A 282 16.15 -7.34 -15.89
N ALA A 283 17.09 -7.57 -14.99
CA ALA A 283 18.38 -8.19 -15.34
C ALA A 283 18.25 -9.66 -15.76
N ARG A 284 17.11 -10.31 -15.48
CA ARG A 284 16.84 -11.70 -15.84
C ARG A 284 15.97 -11.79 -17.11
N PRO A 285 16.47 -12.39 -18.20
CA PRO A 285 15.70 -12.54 -19.43
C PRO A 285 14.37 -13.28 -19.20
N GLY A 286 13.28 -12.78 -19.82
CA GLY A 286 11.95 -13.35 -19.67
C GLY A 286 11.21 -12.92 -18.39
N ILE A 287 11.85 -12.17 -17.50
CA ILE A 287 11.19 -11.60 -16.32
C ILE A 287 11.14 -10.08 -16.47
N PHE A 288 9.94 -9.55 -16.36
CA PHE A 288 9.62 -8.14 -16.49
C PHE A 288 9.02 -7.62 -15.17
N VAL A 289 9.01 -6.32 -15.01
CA VAL A 289 8.45 -5.68 -13.81
C VAL A 289 7.59 -4.48 -14.16
N THR A 290 6.57 -4.23 -13.36
CA THR A 290 5.70 -3.07 -13.54
C THR A 290 5.19 -2.52 -12.20
N GLY A 291 4.71 -1.27 -12.25
CA GLY A 291 4.14 -0.60 -11.09
C GLY A 291 5.13 -0.42 -9.96
N THR A 292 4.62 -0.32 -8.77
CA THR A 292 5.41 -0.03 -7.56
C THR A 292 6.38 -1.13 -7.15
N ALA A 293 6.34 -2.31 -7.78
CA ALA A 293 7.39 -3.32 -7.64
C ALA A 293 8.75 -2.85 -8.20
N ALA A 294 8.74 -1.94 -9.17
CA ALA A 294 9.96 -1.36 -9.75
C ALA A 294 10.50 -0.16 -8.94
N GLY A 295 9.67 0.45 -8.09
CA GLY A 295 10.02 1.61 -7.28
C GLY A 295 8.82 2.47 -6.90
N PRO A 296 8.99 3.45 -6.02
CA PRO A 296 7.91 4.34 -5.61
C PRO A 296 7.36 5.15 -6.79
N MET A 297 6.06 5.04 -7.05
CA MET A 297 5.37 5.76 -8.11
C MET A 297 3.88 5.91 -7.81
N ASP A 298 3.24 6.84 -8.50
CA ASP A 298 1.79 7.02 -8.44
C ASP A 298 1.04 6.11 -9.45
N ILE A 299 -0.28 6.23 -9.49
CA ILE A 299 -1.14 5.42 -10.37
C ILE A 299 -0.84 5.71 -11.84
N VAL A 300 -0.59 6.98 -12.20
CA VAL A 300 -0.34 7.39 -13.59
C VAL A 300 0.95 6.75 -14.10
N ASP A 301 2.04 6.89 -13.33
CA ASP A 301 3.32 6.27 -13.66
C ASP A 301 3.22 4.73 -13.69
N SER A 302 2.44 4.13 -12.78
CA SER A 302 2.19 2.69 -12.76
C SER A 302 1.48 2.20 -14.02
N ILE A 303 0.49 2.95 -14.53
CA ILE A 303 -0.21 2.63 -15.79
C ILE A 303 0.74 2.74 -16.97
N VAL A 304 1.56 3.80 -17.03
CA VAL A 304 2.55 3.98 -18.10
C VAL A 304 3.56 2.83 -18.11
N LEU A 305 4.07 2.48 -16.93
CA LEU A 305 5.04 1.39 -16.81
C LEU A 305 4.40 0.03 -17.15
N ALA A 306 3.12 -0.18 -16.82
CA ALA A 306 2.40 -1.40 -17.20
C ALA A 306 2.30 -1.55 -18.74
N GLY A 307 2.02 -0.45 -19.44
CA GLY A 307 2.04 -0.44 -20.90
C GLY A 307 3.42 -0.76 -21.49
N ALA A 308 4.48 -0.17 -20.92
CA ALA A 308 5.85 -0.43 -21.33
C ALA A 308 6.25 -1.90 -21.07
N ALA A 309 5.97 -2.45 -19.91
CA ALA A 309 6.26 -3.85 -19.57
C ALA A 309 5.49 -4.82 -20.47
N ALA A 310 4.24 -4.52 -20.80
CA ALA A 310 3.44 -5.33 -21.73
C ALA A 310 4.06 -5.36 -23.16
N ALA A 311 4.48 -4.18 -23.65
CA ALA A 311 5.12 -4.08 -24.97
C ALA A 311 6.48 -4.82 -25.01
N GLU A 312 7.31 -4.66 -23.97
CA GLU A 312 8.59 -5.34 -23.83
C GLU A 312 8.42 -6.87 -23.74
N THR A 313 7.41 -7.34 -22.99
CA THR A 313 7.08 -8.76 -22.90
C THR A 313 6.64 -9.31 -24.24
N ALA A 314 5.76 -8.61 -24.97
CA ALA A 314 5.31 -9.02 -26.30
C ALA A 314 6.49 -9.13 -27.28
N ALA A 315 7.36 -8.12 -27.35
CA ALA A 315 8.54 -8.12 -28.18
C ALA A 315 9.50 -9.28 -27.84
N TYR A 316 9.66 -9.60 -26.56
CA TYR A 316 10.45 -10.75 -26.12
C TYR A 316 9.86 -12.07 -26.61
N LEU A 317 8.55 -12.28 -26.47
CA LEU A 317 7.87 -13.50 -26.91
C LEU A 317 7.91 -13.66 -28.45
N GLU A 318 7.69 -12.58 -29.21
CA GLU A 318 7.81 -12.57 -30.65
C GLU A 318 9.22 -12.95 -31.10
N SER A 319 10.26 -12.43 -30.46
CA SER A 319 11.66 -12.73 -30.79
C SER A 319 12.01 -14.22 -30.63
N ARG A 320 11.25 -14.97 -29.82
CA ARG A 320 11.43 -16.42 -29.62
C ARG A 320 10.68 -17.28 -30.62
N THR A 321 9.63 -16.75 -31.24
CA THR A 321 8.78 -17.48 -32.16
C THR A 321 9.22 -17.31 -33.64
N LEU A 322 9.96 -16.23 -33.94
CA LEU A 322 10.47 -15.99 -35.28
C LEU A 322 11.63 -16.94 -35.58
N PRO A 323 11.61 -17.68 -36.73
CA PRO A 323 12.77 -18.43 -37.15
C PRO A 323 13.93 -17.48 -37.40
N VAL A 324 15.11 -17.82 -36.89
CA VAL A 324 16.35 -17.03 -37.08
C VAL A 324 16.66 -17.08 -38.59
N SER A 325 16.09 -16.15 -39.36
CA SER A 325 16.52 -15.93 -40.76
C SER A 325 17.88 -15.21 -40.68
N GLY A 326 18.90 -15.85 -41.24
CA GLY A 326 20.27 -15.33 -41.24
C GLY A 326 20.46 -14.07 -42.08
N SER A 327 19.89 -12.95 -41.63
CA SER A 327 20.22 -11.60 -42.10
C SER A 327 20.50 -10.75 -40.86
N GLU A 328 21.76 -10.32 -40.73
CA GLU A 328 22.20 -9.37 -39.75
C GLU A 328 21.32 -8.11 -39.78
N ILE A 329 20.38 -8.01 -38.84
CA ILE A 329 19.80 -6.73 -38.50
C ILE A 329 20.83 -6.07 -37.58
N VAL A 330 21.56 -5.09 -38.11
CA VAL A 330 22.38 -4.15 -37.32
C VAL A 330 21.41 -3.27 -36.57
N GLY A 331 20.92 -3.76 -35.44
CA GLY A 331 20.11 -3.05 -34.46
C GLY A 331 20.81 -3.11 -33.12
N HIS A 332 21.07 -1.97 -32.55
CA HIS A 332 21.76 -1.68 -31.30
C HIS A 332 21.77 -2.83 -30.27
N GLY A 333 22.92 -3.46 -30.16
CA GLY A 333 23.49 -4.30 -29.13
C GLY A 333 22.60 -4.88 -28.02
N ARG A 334 21.85 -5.95 -28.33
CA ARG A 334 21.45 -6.92 -27.29
C ARG A 334 22.32 -8.16 -27.47
N PRO A 335 23.01 -8.66 -26.45
CA PRO A 335 23.74 -9.92 -26.55
C PRO A 335 22.73 -11.05 -26.82
N ALA A 336 23.02 -11.88 -27.83
CA ALA A 336 22.31 -13.13 -28.02
C ALA A 336 22.55 -14.03 -26.81
N VAL A 337 21.50 -14.27 -26.03
CA VAL A 337 21.54 -15.22 -24.92
C VAL A 337 21.12 -16.57 -25.48
N SER A 338 22.04 -17.55 -25.44
CA SER A 338 21.72 -18.95 -25.72
C SER A 338 20.72 -19.45 -24.68
N VAL A 339 19.60 -19.99 -25.16
CA VAL A 339 18.53 -20.55 -24.32
C VAL A 339 18.93 -21.97 -23.93
N GLU A 340 19.89 -22.11 -23.02
CA GLU A 340 20.05 -23.31 -22.21
C GLU A 340 19.86 -22.89 -20.75
N GLU A 341 18.95 -23.61 -20.07
CA GLU A 341 18.59 -23.47 -18.65
C GLU A 341 17.57 -22.38 -18.28
N ALA A 342 16.30 -22.65 -18.60
CA ALA A 342 15.21 -22.14 -17.80
C ALA A 342 15.06 -23.07 -16.57
N GLU A 343 15.67 -22.72 -15.45
CA GLU A 343 15.32 -23.33 -14.17
C GLU A 343 13.92 -22.92 -13.76
N TRP A 344 13.16 -23.87 -13.25
CA TRP A 344 11.76 -23.74 -12.90
C TRP A 344 11.58 -22.88 -11.65
N VAL A 345 10.59 -22.00 -11.66
CA VAL A 345 10.12 -21.27 -10.47
C VAL A 345 8.91 -22.01 -9.92
N HIS A 346 9.01 -22.51 -8.69
CA HIS A 346 7.87 -23.02 -7.92
C HIS A 346 7.12 -21.82 -7.33
N VAL A 347 5.81 -21.73 -7.62
CA VAL A 347 4.89 -20.72 -7.08
C VAL A 347 3.99 -21.37 -6.05
#